data_f6744eb688de6298a580cbdc35581996
#
_entry.id   f6744eb688de6298a580cbdc35581996
#
_cell.length_a   1.000
_cell.length_b   1.000
_cell.length_c   1.000
_cell.angle_alpha   90.00
_cell.angle_beta   90.00
_cell.angle_gamma   90.00
#
_symmetry.space_group_name_H-M   'P 1'
#
loop_
_entity.id
_entity.type
_entity.pdbx_description
1 polymer ?
#
loop_
_entity_poly.entity_id
_entity_poly.type
_entity_poly.pdbx_seq_one_letter_code
_entity_poly.pdbx_strand_id
1 'polypeptide(L)'
;MTVAFTTFNRTDLLYQAVEPFLADDRISEVVISDDHSNENIFAEIRAKYLLTAKVKIYRNEETLDCYRNKRQAVKHATSEWVALLDSDNTFSKEFIDAIFSQQKWNHSWAYAPEFARPHFDFRGLSGTAISRNNIRSILPNGNCGTMLNAMNYFFNRDEFLRVWDKSIDPVTSDSLYHNYNWLKAGNTIYVTPGLQYNHLVHEGSHYKQNVRRTPDGLHEELLDKLIKL
;
A
#
# COMPACT_ATOMS: atom_id res chain seq x y z
N MET A 1 1.52 0.69 -16.04
CA MET A 1 0.89 0.97 -14.74
C MET A 1 1.65 2.07 -14.00
N THR A 2 1.04 2.69 -13.01
CA THR A 2 1.70 3.60 -12.06
C THR A 2 2.19 2.84 -10.83
N VAL A 3 3.38 3.19 -10.32
CA VAL A 3 3.81 2.85 -8.97
C VAL A 3 3.73 4.11 -8.13
N ALA A 4 3.00 4.08 -7.01
CA ALA A 4 2.76 5.24 -6.16
C ALA A 4 3.36 5.02 -4.76
N PHE A 5 4.16 5.96 -4.31
CA PHE A 5 4.80 5.96 -2.99
C PHE A 5 4.26 7.07 -2.11
N THR A 6 4.10 6.77 -0.83
CA THR A 6 3.93 7.79 0.22
C THR A 6 5.23 7.97 0.96
N THR A 7 5.60 9.22 1.26
CA THR A 7 6.84 9.52 2.02
C THR A 7 6.65 10.67 3.00
N PHE A 8 7.41 10.63 4.09
CA PHE A 8 7.50 11.71 5.07
C PHE A 8 8.88 11.71 5.73
N ASN A 9 9.61 12.81 5.59
CA ASN A 9 10.93 13.06 6.19
C ASN A 9 11.96 11.92 5.99
N ARG A 10 12.03 11.34 4.77
CA ARG A 10 12.98 10.28 4.44
C ARG A 10 13.44 10.38 2.98
N THR A 11 14.72 10.18 2.74
CA THR A 11 15.33 10.21 1.41
C THR A 11 15.92 8.87 1.01
N ASP A 12 16.87 8.33 1.77
CA ASP A 12 17.60 7.11 1.40
C ASP A 12 16.69 5.90 1.19
N LEU A 13 15.73 5.67 2.09
CA LEU A 13 14.77 4.57 1.97
C LEU A 13 13.87 4.77 0.75
N LEU A 14 13.38 6.00 0.53
CA LEU A 14 12.59 6.32 -0.66
C LEU A 14 13.37 6.04 -1.95
N TYR A 15 14.66 6.42 -2.01
CA TYR A 15 15.49 6.18 -3.20
C TYR A 15 15.67 4.69 -3.47
N GLN A 16 15.95 3.90 -2.44
CA GLN A 16 16.03 2.45 -2.54
C GLN A 16 14.70 1.81 -2.99
N ALA A 17 13.57 2.32 -2.49
CA ALA A 17 12.26 1.82 -2.86
C ALA A 17 11.90 2.13 -4.33
N VAL A 18 12.26 3.31 -4.82
CA VAL A 18 11.90 3.81 -6.17
C VAL A 18 12.79 3.20 -7.28
N GLU A 19 14.08 3.00 -7.01
CA GLU A 19 15.10 2.63 -8.00
C GLU A 19 14.71 1.43 -8.90
N PRO A 20 14.17 0.32 -8.37
CA PRO A 20 13.84 -0.86 -9.19
C PRO A 20 12.80 -0.59 -10.28
N PHE A 21 12.00 0.48 -10.15
CA PHE A 21 10.90 0.78 -11.06
C PHE A 21 11.28 1.74 -12.20
N LEU A 22 12.44 2.40 -12.11
CA LEU A 22 12.82 3.44 -13.06
C LEU A 22 13.15 2.88 -14.45
N ALA A 23 13.80 1.73 -14.50
CA ALA A 23 14.24 1.08 -15.74
C ALA A 23 13.20 0.10 -16.32
N ASP A 24 12.10 -0.18 -15.66
CA ASP A 24 11.09 -1.13 -16.15
C ASP A 24 10.06 -0.44 -17.05
N ASP A 25 10.03 -0.79 -18.32
CA ASP A 25 9.14 -0.17 -19.33
C ASP A 25 7.66 -0.46 -19.10
N ARG A 26 7.31 -1.46 -18.29
CA ARG A 26 5.94 -1.75 -17.89
C ARG A 26 5.38 -0.70 -16.91
N ILE A 27 6.27 0.07 -16.28
CA ILE A 27 5.95 1.18 -15.38
C ILE A 27 5.98 2.47 -16.21
N SER A 28 4.82 3.04 -16.44
CA SER A 28 4.70 4.31 -17.19
C SER A 28 5.00 5.54 -16.33
N GLU A 29 4.81 5.43 -15.02
CA GLU A 29 4.88 6.54 -14.09
C GLU A 29 5.22 6.05 -12.68
N VAL A 30 6.05 6.83 -11.97
CA VAL A 30 6.26 6.72 -10.53
C VAL A 30 5.75 8.00 -9.88
N VAL A 31 4.75 7.88 -9.00
CA VAL A 31 4.21 8.99 -8.21
C VAL A 31 4.82 8.95 -6.82
N ILE A 32 5.33 10.08 -6.35
CA ILE A 32 5.78 10.28 -4.96
C ILE A 32 4.86 11.33 -4.33
N SER A 33 4.09 10.93 -3.31
CA SER A 33 3.26 11.82 -2.50
C SER A 33 3.98 12.13 -1.20
N ASP A 34 4.54 13.33 -1.11
CA ASP A 34 5.26 13.84 0.06
C ASP A 34 4.29 14.44 1.07
N ASP A 35 4.29 13.93 2.29
CA ASP A 35 3.37 14.33 3.35
C ASP A 35 3.84 15.56 4.12
N HIS A 36 4.23 16.62 3.40
CA HIS A 36 4.72 17.86 3.97
C HIS A 36 6.04 17.69 4.75
N SER A 37 7.00 17.00 4.16
CA SER A 37 8.35 16.86 4.71
C SER A 37 9.04 18.21 4.93
N ASN A 38 10.07 18.25 5.78
CA ASN A 38 10.93 19.43 5.96
C ASN A 38 11.45 19.94 4.61
N GLU A 39 11.58 21.25 4.46
CA GLU A 39 11.93 21.91 3.20
C GLU A 39 13.23 21.39 2.56
N ASN A 40 14.27 21.15 3.37
CA ASN A 40 15.54 20.61 2.89
C ASN A 40 15.40 19.18 2.34
N ILE A 41 14.60 18.32 3.01
CA ILE A 41 14.33 16.94 2.57
C ILE A 41 13.52 16.95 1.28
N PHE A 42 12.47 17.76 1.22
CA PHE A 42 11.67 17.89 0.00
C PHE A 42 12.50 18.42 -1.18
N ALA A 43 13.36 19.43 -0.93
CA ALA A 43 14.25 19.96 -1.96
C ALA A 43 15.24 18.90 -2.47
N GLU A 44 15.77 18.04 -1.58
CA GLU A 44 16.65 16.92 -1.93
C GLU A 44 15.93 15.89 -2.82
N ILE A 45 14.70 15.49 -2.45
CA ILE A 45 13.89 14.56 -3.26
C ILE A 45 13.64 15.15 -4.66
N ARG A 46 13.29 16.43 -4.75
CA ARG A 46 13.09 17.11 -6.04
C ARG A 46 14.34 17.15 -6.87
N ALA A 47 15.48 17.47 -6.27
CA ALA A 47 16.77 17.52 -6.96
C ALA A 47 17.17 16.15 -7.52
N LYS A 48 16.98 15.08 -6.74
CA LYS A 48 17.27 13.69 -7.14
C LYS A 48 16.56 13.29 -8.43
N TYR A 49 15.30 13.66 -8.57
CA TYR A 49 14.46 13.20 -9.71
C TYR A 49 14.19 14.29 -10.76
N LEU A 50 14.87 15.44 -10.67
CA LEU A 50 14.62 16.61 -11.54
C LEU A 50 14.63 16.27 -13.05
N LEU A 51 15.51 15.38 -13.47
CA LEU A 51 15.68 14.97 -14.87
C LEU A 51 15.05 13.61 -15.18
N THR A 52 14.31 13.02 -14.24
CA THR A 52 13.69 11.70 -14.39
C THR A 52 12.22 11.86 -14.80
N ALA A 53 11.97 11.94 -16.09
CA ALA A 53 10.62 12.23 -16.64
C ALA A 53 9.50 11.29 -16.14
N LYS A 54 9.87 10.03 -15.82
CA LYS A 54 8.97 9.01 -15.26
C LYS A 54 8.48 9.35 -13.85
N VAL A 55 9.25 10.12 -13.05
CA VAL A 55 8.93 10.44 -11.65
C VAL A 55 8.13 11.74 -11.57
N LYS A 56 6.99 11.69 -10.88
CA LYS A 56 6.16 12.84 -10.55
C LYS A 56 6.09 12.99 -9.04
N ILE A 57 6.44 14.18 -8.54
CA ILE A 57 6.50 14.46 -7.10
C ILE A 57 5.41 15.48 -6.77
N TYR A 58 4.58 15.13 -5.81
CA TYR A 58 3.51 15.97 -5.29
C TYR A 58 3.72 16.16 -3.79
N ARG A 59 3.62 17.39 -3.31
CA ARG A 59 3.73 17.72 -1.89
C ARG A 59 2.37 18.16 -1.37
N ASN A 60 1.95 17.59 -0.25
CA ASN A 60 0.75 18.05 0.44
C ASN A 60 0.99 19.44 1.05
N GLU A 61 -0.05 20.27 1.15
CA GLU A 61 0.02 21.61 1.76
C GLU A 61 0.22 21.54 3.28
N GLU A 62 -0.22 20.45 3.90
CA GLU A 62 -0.08 20.13 5.31
C GLU A 62 0.15 18.63 5.48
N THR A 63 0.58 18.19 6.66
CA THR A 63 0.70 16.75 6.97
C THR A 63 -0.69 16.13 7.08
N LEU A 64 -0.95 15.14 6.24
CA LEU A 64 -2.22 14.42 6.14
C LEU A 64 -2.25 13.11 6.92
N ASP A 65 -1.12 12.68 7.46
CA ASP A 65 -0.89 11.34 7.99
C ASP A 65 -1.02 10.22 6.93
N CYS A 66 -0.61 9.01 7.29
CA CYS A 66 -0.41 7.89 6.37
C CYS A 66 -1.68 7.58 5.54
N TYR A 67 -2.84 7.48 6.20
CA TYR A 67 -4.08 7.11 5.52
C TYR A 67 -4.43 8.08 4.39
N ARG A 68 -4.55 9.38 4.69
CA ARG A 68 -4.94 10.39 3.70
C ARG A 68 -3.87 10.61 2.63
N ASN A 69 -2.58 10.50 3.00
CA ASN A 69 -1.48 10.60 2.03
C ASN A 69 -1.50 9.44 1.02
N LYS A 70 -1.84 8.20 1.43
CA LYS A 70 -2.08 7.07 0.51
C LYS A 70 -3.13 7.40 -0.55
N ARG A 71 -4.23 8.03 -0.14
CA ARG A 71 -5.25 8.50 -1.09
C ARG A 71 -4.71 9.54 -2.07
N GLN A 72 -3.91 10.50 -1.60
CA GLN A 72 -3.32 11.52 -2.49
C GLN A 72 -2.37 10.86 -3.51
N ALA A 73 -1.53 9.92 -3.08
CA ALA A 73 -0.66 9.19 -3.99
C ALA A 73 -1.45 8.51 -5.11
N VAL A 74 -2.54 7.81 -4.78
CA VAL A 74 -3.40 7.15 -5.77
C VAL A 74 -4.16 8.17 -6.63
N LYS A 75 -4.61 9.29 -6.06
CA LYS A 75 -5.30 10.36 -6.78
C LYS A 75 -4.42 10.99 -7.87
N HIS A 76 -3.14 11.15 -7.60
CA HIS A 76 -2.17 11.71 -8.53
C HIS A 76 -1.73 10.74 -9.63
N ALA A 77 -1.92 9.44 -9.46
CA ALA A 77 -1.64 8.45 -10.48
C ALA A 77 -2.52 8.67 -11.73
N THR A 78 -1.92 8.50 -12.91
CA THR A 78 -2.63 8.69 -14.19
C THR A 78 -3.02 7.37 -14.87
N SER A 79 -2.38 6.26 -14.48
CA SER A 79 -2.74 4.94 -15.02
C SER A 79 -3.98 4.38 -14.33
N GLU A 80 -4.71 3.56 -15.06
CA GLU A 80 -5.85 2.77 -14.56
C GLU A 80 -5.45 1.82 -13.41
N TRP A 81 -4.22 1.34 -13.42
CA TRP A 81 -3.69 0.36 -12.48
C TRP A 81 -2.53 0.93 -11.68
N VAL A 82 -2.60 0.76 -10.36
CA VAL A 82 -1.66 1.35 -9.41
C VAL A 82 -1.13 0.30 -8.44
N ALA A 83 0.19 0.26 -8.27
CA ALA A 83 0.81 -0.35 -7.09
C ALA A 83 1.08 0.75 -6.06
N LEU A 84 0.41 0.70 -4.92
CA LEU A 84 0.63 1.63 -3.81
C LEU A 84 1.58 1.01 -2.81
N LEU A 85 2.72 1.66 -2.60
CA LEU A 85 3.85 1.12 -1.86
C LEU A 85 4.34 2.08 -0.78
N ASP A 86 4.75 1.54 0.35
CA ASP A 86 5.38 2.31 1.41
C ASP A 86 6.86 2.56 1.08
N SER A 87 7.34 3.78 1.27
CA SER A 87 8.70 4.20 0.91
C SER A 87 9.81 3.72 1.85
N ASP A 88 9.49 2.94 2.86
CA ASP A 88 10.45 2.31 3.78
C ASP A 88 10.65 0.81 3.52
N ASN A 89 10.01 0.26 2.52
CA ASN A 89 10.20 -1.11 2.08
C ASN A 89 11.11 -1.17 0.85
N THR A 90 11.70 -2.34 0.57
CA THR A 90 12.46 -2.54 -0.66
C THR A 90 11.78 -3.58 -1.55
N PHE A 91 11.83 -3.29 -2.85
CA PHE A 91 11.18 -4.09 -3.88
C PHE A 91 12.23 -4.57 -4.87
N SER A 92 11.92 -5.65 -5.56
CA SER A 92 12.77 -6.18 -6.61
C SER A 92 11.97 -6.31 -7.90
N LYS A 93 12.67 -6.65 -9.01
CA LYS A 93 12.00 -6.88 -10.29
C LYS A 93 10.95 -7.98 -10.22
N GLU A 94 11.14 -8.98 -9.37
CA GLU A 94 10.21 -10.09 -9.16
C GLU A 94 8.85 -9.62 -8.64
N PHE A 95 8.79 -8.49 -7.89
CA PHE A 95 7.53 -7.88 -7.48
C PHE A 95 6.67 -7.48 -8.69
N ILE A 96 7.28 -6.82 -9.66
CA ILE A 96 6.60 -6.42 -10.90
C ILE A 96 6.29 -7.65 -11.77
N ASP A 97 7.20 -8.60 -11.87
CA ASP A 97 7.01 -9.82 -12.65
C ASP A 97 5.82 -10.64 -12.13
N ALA A 98 5.63 -10.71 -10.80
CA ALA A 98 4.48 -11.39 -10.19
C ALA A 98 3.15 -10.70 -10.53
N ILE A 99 3.10 -9.37 -10.57
CA ILE A 99 1.92 -8.62 -11.00
C ILE A 99 1.60 -8.93 -12.46
N PHE A 100 2.59 -8.88 -13.34
CA PHE A 100 2.42 -9.10 -14.78
C PHE A 100 2.29 -10.57 -15.18
N SER A 101 2.59 -11.51 -14.28
CA SER A 101 2.30 -12.94 -14.51
C SER A 101 0.81 -13.26 -14.45
N GLN A 102 0.01 -12.38 -13.86
CA GLN A 102 -1.45 -12.52 -13.88
C GLN A 102 -1.96 -12.31 -15.31
N GLN A 103 -2.63 -13.31 -15.88
CA GLN A 103 -3.12 -13.27 -17.26
C GLN A 103 -4.10 -12.13 -17.53
N LYS A 104 -4.89 -11.76 -16.52
CA LYS A 104 -5.87 -10.68 -16.59
C LYS A 104 -6.08 -10.08 -15.19
N TRP A 105 -6.04 -8.77 -15.11
CA TRP A 105 -6.36 -8.03 -13.91
C TRP A 105 -7.86 -7.78 -13.80
N ASN A 106 -8.44 -8.00 -12.63
CA ASN A 106 -9.85 -7.78 -12.36
C ASN A 106 -10.04 -6.46 -11.60
N HIS A 107 -10.89 -5.57 -12.09
CA HIS A 107 -11.13 -4.23 -11.52
C HIS A 107 -11.58 -4.26 -10.06
N SER A 108 -12.32 -5.28 -9.66
CA SER A 108 -12.77 -5.46 -8.27
C SER A 108 -11.79 -6.24 -7.40
N TRP A 109 -10.56 -6.49 -7.88
CA TRP A 109 -9.55 -7.21 -7.12
C TRP A 109 -8.40 -6.29 -6.71
N ALA A 110 -8.01 -6.38 -5.42
CA ALA A 110 -6.73 -5.90 -4.93
C ALA A 110 -5.78 -7.10 -4.79
N TYR A 111 -4.61 -6.99 -5.36
CA TYR A 111 -3.59 -8.03 -5.41
C TYR A 111 -2.61 -7.81 -4.27
N ALA A 112 -2.72 -8.65 -3.24
CA ALA A 112 -1.92 -8.58 -2.02
C ALA A 112 -0.66 -9.44 -2.12
N PRO A 113 0.45 -9.04 -1.50
CA PRO A 113 1.64 -9.88 -1.39
C PRO A 113 1.38 -11.16 -0.59
N GLU A 114 2.02 -12.26 -1.00
CA GLU A 114 2.05 -13.50 -0.22
C GLU A 114 3.16 -13.52 0.83
N PHE A 115 4.16 -12.62 0.72
CA PHE A 115 5.26 -12.55 1.67
C PHE A 115 5.84 -11.14 1.79
N ALA A 116 5.86 -10.60 3.01
CA ALA A 116 6.61 -9.40 3.39
C ALA A 116 7.81 -9.84 4.25
N ARG A 117 8.95 -10.09 3.57
CA ARG A 117 10.16 -10.67 4.17
C ARG A 117 10.77 -9.76 5.23
N PRO A 118 11.42 -10.30 6.24
CA PRO A 118 11.54 -11.73 6.55
C PRO A 118 10.43 -12.26 7.46
N HIS A 119 9.57 -11.40 8.02
CA HIS A 119 8.77 -11.74 9.20
C HIS A 119 7.30 -12.05 8.91
N PHE A 120 6.71 -11.48 7.86
CA PHE A 120 5.28 -11.58 7.60
C PHE A 120 5.01 -12.53 6.43
N ASP A 121 4.85 -13.82 6.78
CA ASP A 121 4.60 -14.90 5.83
C ASP A 121 3.11 -15.17 5.70
N PHE A 122 2.57 -14.91 4.51
CA PHE A 122 1.17 -15.13 4.13
C PHE A 122 1.02 -16.23 3.07
N ARG A 123 2.10 -16.97 2.77
CA ARG A 123 2.09 -18.02 1.74
C ARG A 123 1.09 -19.14 2.01
N GLY A 124 0.67 -19.34 3.27
CA GLY A 124 -0.45 -20.22 3.60
C GLY A 124 -1.80 -19.79 2.99
N LEU A 125 -1.89 -18.54 2.51
CA LEU A 125 -3.05 -17.98 1.80
C LEU A 125 -2.80 -17.79 0.30
N SER A 126 -1.63 -18.19 -0.22
CA SER A 126 -1.26 -17.99 -1.62
C SER A 126 -2.33 -18.52 -2.59
N GLY A 127 -2.69 -17.73 -3.59
CA GLY A 127 -3.74 -18.08 -4.55
C GLY A 127 -5.17 -17.96 -4.02
N THR A 128 -5.36 -17.51 -2.78
CA THR A 128 -6.70 -17.34 -2.18
C THR A 128 -7.34 -16.02 -2.58
N ALA A 129 -8.58 -16.08 -3.06
CA ALA A 129 -9.44 -14.92 -3.26
C ALA A 129 -10.30 -14.67 -2.02
N ILE A 130 -9.95 -13.65 -1.26
CA ILE A 130 -10.62 -13.25 -0.01
C ILE A 130 -11.74 -12.26 -0.34
N SER A 131 -12.95 -12.54 0.10
CA SER A 131 -14.13 -11.72 -0.13
C SER A 131 -15.01 -11.71 1.13
N ARG A 132 -16.05 -10.87 1.15
CA ARG A 132 -17.04 -10.88 2.24
C ARG A 132 -17.69 -12.24 2.47
N ASN A 133 -17.73 -13.11 1.45
CA ASN A 133 -18.39 -14.42 1.54
C ASN A 133 -17.55 -15.48 2.29
N ASN A 134 -16.22 -15.28 2.39
CA ASN A 134 -15.33 -16.26 2.99
C ASN A 134 -14.36 -15.67 4.04
N ILE A 135 -14.33 -14.35 4.25
CA ILE A 135 -13.41 -13.70 5.20
C ILE A 135 -13.56 -14.28 6.61
N ARG A 136 -14.77 -14.60 7.05
CA ARG A 136 -15.04 -15.19 8.38
C ARG A 136 -14.27 -16.48 8.62
N SER A 137 -14.12 -17.32 7.60
CA SER A 137 -13.40 -18.60 7.70
C SER A 137 -11.90 -18.45 7.50
N ILE A 138 -11.46 -17.39 6.79
CA ILE A 138 -10.06 -17.17 6.46
C ILE A 138 -9.34 -16.35 7.53
N LEU A 139 -9.99 -15.33 8.10
CA LEU A 139 -9.39 -14.38 9.02
C LEU A 139 -8.62 -15.02 10.20
N PRO A 140 -9.08 -16.15 10.80
CA PRO A 140 -8.35 -16.83 11.86
C PRO A 140 -7.05 -17.53 11.41
N ASN A 141 -6.82 -17.63 10.10
CA ASN A 141 -5.74 -18.43 9.53
C ASN A 141 -4.64 -17.57 8.89
N GLY A 142 -3.41 -18.10 8.87
CA GLY A 142 -2.33 -17.62 8.01
C GLY A 142 -1.92 -16.16 8.16
N ASN A 143 -2.02 -15.58 9.35
CA ASN A 143 -1.73 -14.16 9.58
C ASN A 143 -2.58 -13.20 8.72
N CYS A 144 -3.79 -13.61 8.34
CA CYS A 144 -4.68 -12.83 7.46
C CYS A 144 -4.92 -11.40 8.00
N GLY A 145 -5.17 -11.24 9.30
CA GLY A 145 -5.36 -9.92 9.92
C GLY A 145 -4.13 -9.00 9.74
N THR A 146 -2.93 -9.54 9.91
CA THR A 146 -1.68 -8.81 9.68
C THR A 146 -1.53 -8.43 8.20
N MET A 147 -1.82 -9.34 7.29
CA MET A 147 -1.78 -9.07 5.84
C MET A 147 -2.74 -7.92 5.48
N LEU A 148 -3.95 -7.93 6.02
CA LEU A 148 -4.93 -6.87 5.77
C LEU A 148 -4.51 -5.50 6.35
N ASN A 149 -3.57 -5.47 7.29
CA ASN A 149 -3.00 -4.22 7.82
C ASN A 149 -1.64 -3.84 7.19
N ALA A 150 -1.20 -4.53 6.15
CA ALA A 150 0.09 -4.29 5.48
C ALA A 150 -0.13 -3.97 4.01
N MET A 151 -0.49 -2.72 3.68
CA MET A 151 -0.82 -2.34 2.30
C MET A 151 0.45 -2.03 1.49
N ASN A 152 0.84 -2.98 0.64
CA ASN A 152 1.73 -2.81 -0.51
C ASN A 152 1.08 -3.59 -1.66
N TYR A 153 -0.07 -3.08 -2.11
CA TYR A 153 -1.00 -3.78 -2.99
C TYR A 153 -1.04 -3.16 -4.38
N PHE A 154 -1.43 -3.97 -5.35
CA PHE A 154 -1.74 -3.57 -6.70
C PHE A 154 -3.25 -3.66 -6.94
N PHE A 155 -3.87 -2.62 -7.53
CA PHE A 155 -5.31 -2.53 -7.70
C PHE A 155 -5.72 -1.56 -8.81
N ASN A 156 -7.01 -1.58 -9.16
CA ASN A 156 -7.61 -0.57 -10.02
C ASN A 156 -7.74 0.76 -9.27
N ARG A 157 -7.24 1.85 -9.89
CA ARG A 157 -7.19 3.21 -9.32
C ARG A 157 -8.57 3.73 -8.93
N ASP A 158 -9.51 3.65 -9.85
CA ASP A 158 -10.82 4.28 -9.65
C ASP A 158 -11.63 3.51 -8.60
N GLU A 159 -11.47 2.19 -8.56
CA GLU A 159 -12.09 1.37 -7.54
C GLU A 159 -11.53 1.64 -6.13
N PHE A 160 -10.21 1.82 -6.00
CA PHE A 160 -9.59 2.25 -4.74
C PHE A 160 -10.18 3.58 -4.24
N LEU A 161 -10.29 4.57 -5.13
CA LEU A 161 -10.83 5.88 -4.79
C LEU A 161 -12.33 5.84 -4.47
N ARG A 162 -13.09 4.97 -5.13
CA ARG A 162 -14.54 4.78 -4.93
C ARG A 162 -14.86 4.26 -3.54
N VAL A 163 -14.06 3.31 -3.04
CA VAL A 163 -14.31 2.69 -1.73
C VAL A 163 -13.67 3.44 -0.57
N TRP A 164 -12.95 4.52 -0.85
CA TRP A 164 -12.29 5.33 0.16
C TRP A 164 -13.30 5.95 1.13
N ASP A 165 -13.11 5.72 2.42
CA ASP A 165 -13.95 6.30 3.47
C ASP A 165 -13.11 7.20 4.39
N LYS A 166 -13.61 8.39 4.66
CA LYS A 166 -12.98 9.42 5.50
C LYS A 166 -13.68 9.63 6.84
N SER A 167 -14.62 8.77 7.20
CA SER A 167 -15.46 8.94 8.40
C SER A 167 -14.69 8.80 9.70
N ILE A 168 -13.55 8.11 9.69
CA ILE A 168 -12.63 7.99 10.83
C ILE A 168 -11.19 8.26 10.40
N ASP A 169 -10.33 8.57 11.37
CA ASP A 169 -8.88 8.53 11.22
C ASP A 169 -8.34 7.21 11.80
N PRO A 170 -7.94 6.24 10.97
CA PRO A 170 -7.55 4.91 11.43
C PRO A 170 -6.12 4.83 11.97
N VAL A 171 -5.32 5.91 11.85
CA VAL A 171 -3.93 6.03 12.29
C VAL A 171 -3.07 4.83 11.84
N THR A 172 -2.77 3.86 12.73
CA THR A 172 -1.94 2.68 12.41
C THR A 172 -2.75 1.47 11.91
N SER A 173 -4.08 1.58 11.88
CA SER A 173 -4.99 0.59 11.28
C SER A 173 -5.50 1.03 9.91
N ASP A 174 -4.77 1.92 9.24
CA ASP A 174 -5.14 2.56 7.98
C ASP A 174 -5.39 1.57 6.84
N SER A 175 -4.51 0.61 6.67
CA SER A 175 -4.64 -0.43 5.66
C SER A 175 -5.79 -1.40 5.98
N LEU A 176 -5.94 -1.78 7.25
CA LEU A 176 -7.03 -2.65 7.69
C LEU A 176 -8.39 -1.98 7.47
N TYR A 177 -8.50 -0.68 7.78
CA TYR A 177 -9.71 0.10 7.56
C TYR A 177 -10.08 0.19 6.07
N HIS A 178 -9.11 0.48 5.22
CA HIS A 178 -9.34 0.51 3.77
C HIS A 178 -9.77 -0.88 3.25
N ASN A 179 -9.10 -1.94 3.67
CA ASN A 179 -9.40 -3.31 3.25
C ASN A 179 -10.76 -3.79 3.76
N TYR A 180 -11.18 -3.36 4.96
CA TYR A 180 -12.56 -3.55 5.41
C TYR A 180 -13.57 -2.91 4.45
N ASN A 181 -13.36 -1.64 4.07
CA ASN A 181 -14.25 -0.94 3.13
C ASN A 181 -14.23 -1.58 1.74
N TRP A 182 -13.07 -2.06 1.29
CA TRP A 182 -12.89 -2.80 0.03
C TRP A 182 -13.76 -4.06 -0.01
N LEU A 183 -13.66 -4.90 1.01
CA LEU A 183 -14.44 -6.14 1.12
C LEU A 183 -15.94 -5.86 1.34
N LYS A 184 -16.28 -4.87 2.15
CA LYS A 184 -17.66 -4.43 2.40
C LYS A 184 -18.34 -3.96 1.11
N ALA A 185 -17.62 -3.33 0.20
CA ALA A 185 -18.11 -2.91 -1.11
C ALA A 185 -18.35 -4.07 -2.08
N GLY A 186 -18.05 -5.32 -1.69
CA GLY A 186 -18.21 -6.53 -2.52
C GLY A 186 -16.98 -6.89 -3.34
N ASN A 187 -15.86 -6.21 -3.11
CA ASN A 187 -14.59 -6.45 -3.79
C ASN A 187 -13.83 -7.63 -3.19
N THR A 188 -12.74 -8.03 -3.83
CA THR A 188 -11.91 -9.19 -3.47
C THR A 188 -10.47 -8.74 -3.21
N ILE A 189 -9.81 -9.38 -2.25
CA ILE A 189 -8.36 -9.30 -2.06
C ILE A 189 -7.79 -10.65 -2.46
N TYR A 190 -6.91 -10.65 -3.46
CA TYR A 190 -6.27 -11.85 -3.98
C TYR A 190 -4.83 -11.92 -3.49
N VAL A 191 -4.51 -12.96 -2.72
CA VAL A 191 -3.13 -13.21 -2.27
C VAL A 191 -2.34 -13.78 -3.45
N THR A 192 -1.50 -12.94 -4.03
CA THR A 192 -0.91 -13.18 -5.35
C THR A 192 0.34 -14.04 -5.22
N PRO A 193 0.36 -15.24 -5.83
CA PRO A 193 1.55 -16.09 -5.82
C PRO A 193 2.77 -15.38 -6.40
N GLY A 194 3.91 -15.49 -5.71
CA GLY A 194 5.17 -14.86 -6.12
C GLY A 194 5.27 -13.36 -5.81
N LEU A 195 4.20 -12.69 -5.42
CA LEU A 195 4.25 -11.27 -5.08
C LEU A 195 4.84 -11.11 -3.67
N GLN A 196 6.07 -10.58 -3.61
CA GLN A 196 6.84 -10.48 -2.37
C GLN A 196 7.66 -9.19 -2.36
N TYR A 197 7.93 -8.67 -1.15
CA TYR A 197 8.81 -7.53 -0.93
C TYR A 197 9.59 -7.69 0.38
N ASN A 198 10.60 -6.84 0.60
CA ASN A 198 11.31 -6.82 1.88
C ASN A 198 10.70 -5.73 2.77
N HIS A 199 10.14 -6.13 3.88
CA HIS A 199 9.56 -5.25 4.89
C HIS A 199 10.64 -4.83 5.88
N LEU A 200 10.87 -3.52 5.97
CA LEU A 200 11.85 -2.96 6.89
C LEU A 200 11.15 -2.45 8.16
N VAL A 201 11.56 -2.99 9.29
CA VAL A 201 11.16 -2.49 10.61
C VAL A 201 12.25 -1.57 11.15
N HIS A 202 11.95 -0.29 11.33
CA HIS A 202 12.88 0.71 11.83
C HIS A 202 12.20 1.68 12.81
N GLU A 203 12.98 2.44 13.59
CA GLU A 203 12.44 3.34 14.62
C GLU A 203 11.59 4.48 14.04
N GLY A 204 11.86 4.91 12.82
CA GLY A 204 11.10 5.95 12.11
C GLY A 204 9.84 5.44 11.43
N SER A 205 9.42 4.17 11.62
CA SER A 205 8.20 3.67 10.97
C SER A 205 6.95 4.32 11.58
N HIS A 206 5.98 4.62 10.73
CA HIS A 206 4.71 5.25 11.13
C HIS A 206 4.02 4.45 12.26
N TYR A 207 4.00 3.14 12.16
CA TYR A 207 3.41 2.28 13.18
C TYR A 207 4.05 2.50 14.56
N LYS A 208 5.38 2.40 14.68
CA LYS A 208 6.08 2.58 15.96
C LYS A 208 5.86 3.97 16.57
N GLN A 209 5.84 5.00 15.74
CA GLN A 209 5.68 6.38 16.20
C GLN A 209 4.24 6.72 16.61
N ASN A 210 3.24 6.08 16.01
CA ASN A 210 1.85 6.50 16.14
C ASN A 210 0.91 5.45 16.77
N VAL A 211 1.41 4.26 17.16
CA VAL A 211 0.55 3.23 17.75
C VAL A 211 -0.26 3.71 18.96
N ARG A 212 0.31 4.61 19.77
CA ARG A 212 -0.38 5.22 20.94
C ARG A 212 -1.44 6.25 20.56
N ARG A 213 -1.47 6.74 19.34
CA ARG A 213 -2.50 7.65 18.79
C ARG A 213 -3.69 6.89 18.21
N THR A 214 -3.52 5.61 17.92
CA THR A 214 -4.61 4.77 17.41
C THR A 214 -5.67 4.63 18.50
N PRO A 215 -6.94 4.87 18.20
CA PRO A 215 -8.02 4.68 19.19
C PRO A 215 -7.98 3.28 19.79
N ASP A 216 -8.12 3.19 21.10
CA ASP A 216 -8.11 1.92 21.82
C ASP A 216 -9.17 0.97 21.25
N GLY A 217 -8.75 -0.27 20.94
CA GLY A 217 -9.64 -1.31 20.41
C GLY A 217 -10.05 -1.15 18.94
N LEU A 218 -9.59 -0.11 18.23
CA LEU A 218 -9.98 0.09 16.81
C LEU A 218 -9.56 -1.09 15.92
N HIS A 219 -8.37 -1.63 16.14
CA HIS A 219 -7.87 -2.76 15.35
C HIS A 219 -8.78 -4.00 15.51
N GLU A 220 -9.08 -4.34 16.76
CA GLU A 220 -9.96 -5.45 17.13
C GLU A 220 -11.39 -5.22 16.63
N GLU A 221 -11.90 -4.00 16.75
CA GLU A 221 -13.23 -3.62 16.21
C GLU A 221 -13.30 -3.84 14.70
N LEU A 222 -12.26 -3.49 13.95
CA LEU A 222 -12.20 -3.69 12.51
C LEU A 222 -12.14 -5.17 12.13
N LEU A 223 -11.38 -5.99 12.88
CA LEU A 223 -11.37 -7.45 12.69
C LEU A 223 -12.76 -8.05 12.98
N ASP A 224 -13.42 -7.61 14.04
CA ASP A 224 -14.79 -8.03 14.36
C ASP A 224 -15.80 -7.63 13.28
N LYS A 225 -15.65 -6.44 12.71
CA LYS A 225 -16.48 -5.98 11.58
C LYS A 225 -16.26 -6.84 10.33
N LEU A 226 -15.02 -7.26 10.05
CA LEU A 226 -14.71 -8.16 8.94
C LEU A 226 -15.39 -9.53 9.08
N ILE A 227 -15.42 -10.09 10.30
CA ILE A 227 -16.09 -11.38 10.57
C ILE A 227 -17.60 -11.29 10.35
N LYS A 228 -18.17 -10.10 10.44
CA LYS A 228 -19.63 -9.84 10.32
C LYS A 228 -20.06 -9.46 8.89
N LEU A 229 -19.12 -9.34 7.94
CA LEU A 229 -19.45 -9.12 6.54
C LEU A 229 -20.15 -10.31 5.91
#